data_bac804c7e380768e7cec7afb947c20f9
#
_entry.id   bac804c7e380768e7cec7afb947c20f9
#
_cell.length_a   1.000
_cell.length_b   1.000
_cell.length_c   1.000
_cell.angle_alpha   90.00
_cell.angle_beta   90.00
_cell.angle_gamma   90.00
#
_symmetry.space_group_name_H-M   'P 1'
#
loop_
_entity.id
_entity.type
_entity.pdbx_description
1 polymer ?
#
loop_
_entity_poly.entity_id
_entity_poly.type
_entity_poly.pdbx_seq_one_letter_code
_entity_poly.pdbx_strand_id
1 'polypeptide(L)'
;YVDPTEVKYQVRKMPSGEIVDNAGTSPYTYTVTQEKAEKCFFDVTPYIDDEHKGLPTASNKIMIGKPFEVPYTATFDTNDEVLLFTIEHIGDGNAYWDWDYDYKFMKIYSSTAPKNDWLFTPFIAIEEGSIYKLSFDVRTIGTEKYEVKYGLAPEAAAMTEQLVEDTEVDTDQFATRSVEFTANKTAVIYIGFHANTTNVEKGMNFYLDNIRLEKVGTTAIGCIPTTTIDANLRIADGGFYVLDRDTHVSVARIDGTTVLSRTVQAGQHVSLPKGNYIMRTANATQKVVVK
;
A
#
# COMPACT_ATOMS: atom_id res chain seq x y z
N TYR A 1 37.88 -31.68 3.73
CA TYR A 1 36.58 -31.67 4.48
C TYR A 1 36.62 -30.44 5.38
N VAL A 2 35.66 -29.56 5.25
CA VAL A 2 35.50 -28.36 6.06
C VAL A 2 34.54 -28.70 7.20
N ASP A 3 34.92 -28.39 8.45
CA ASP A 3 34.03 -28.51 9.60
C ASP A 3 32.95 -27.42 9.46
N PRO A 4 31.67 -27.75 9.37
CA PRO A 4 30.59 -26.76 9.28
C PRO A 4 30.55 -25.77 10.46
N THR A 5 31.12 -26.13 11.62
CA THR A 5 31.18 -25.28 12.81
C THR A 5 32.21 -24.16 12.71
N GLU A 6 33.17 -24.26 11.79
CA GLU A 6 34.19 -23.24 11.52
C GLU A 6 33.75 -22.21 10.49
N VAL A 7 32.64 -22.46 9.78
CA VAL A 7 32.15 -21.53 8.76
C VAL A 7 31.52 -20.31 9.40
N LYS A 8 31.99 -19.15 9.03
CA LYS A 8 31.47 -17.83 9.38
C LYS A 8 30.79 -17.21 8.18
N TYR A 9 30.00 -16.18 8.40
CA TYR A 9 29.31 -15.47 7.35
C TYR A 9 29.62 -13.98 7.40
N GLN A 10 30.00 -13.42 6.25
CA GLN A 10 30.08 -11.99 6.05
C GLN A 10 28.79 -11.53 5.35
N VAL A 11 28.11 -10.54 5.92
CA VAL A 11 26.91 -9.94 5.34
C VAL A 11 27.23 -8.54 4.85
N ARG A 12 26.96 -8.28 3.57
CA ARG A 12 27.10 -6.95 2.95
C ARG A 12 25.74 -6.43 2.53
N LYS A 13 25.48 -5.17 2.86
CA LYS A 13 24.32 -4.45 2.35
C LYS A 13 24.66 -3.88 0.97
N MET A 14 23.83 -4.19 -0.03
CA MET A 14 24.03 -3.76 -1.41
C MET A 14 22.95 -2.73 -1.81
N PRO A 15 23.24 -1.74 -2.67
CA PRO A 15 24.46 -1.60 -3.49
C PRO A 15 25.65 -0.92 -2.77
N SER A 16 25.51 -0.43 -1.55
CA SER A 16 26.61 0.31 -0.87
C SER A 16 27.87 -0.52 -0.65
N GLY A 17 27.76 -1.84 -0.56
CA GLY A 17 28.86 -2.75 -0.24
C GLY A 17 29.30 -2.71 1.23
N GLU A 18 28.53 -2.02 2.09
CA GLU A 18 28.80 -1.93 3.52
C GLU A 18 28.76 -3.30 4.18
N ILE A 19 29.79 -3.64 4.93
CA ILE A 19 29.80 -4.85 5.75
C ILE A 19 28.99 -4.58 7.01
N VAL A 20 27.83 -5.23 7.13
CA VAL A 20 26.91 -5.07 8.26
C VAL A 20 27.09 -6.16 9.31
N ASP A 21 27.70 -7.28 8.95
CA ASP A 21 28.15 -8.33 9.85
C ASP A 21 29.36 -9.08 9.26
N ASN A 22 30.33 -9.46 10.09
CA ASN A 22 31.58 -10.10 9.66
C ASN A 22 31.97 -11.35 10.45
N ALA A 23 31.11 -11.87 11.29
CA ALA A 23 31.41 -13.10 12.06
C ALA A 23 30.12 -13.79 12.48
N GLY A 24 29.04 -13.54 11.74
CA GLY A 24 27.71 -13.82 12.17
C GLY A 24 27.38 -15.29 12.34
N THR A 25 26.58 -15.50 13.33
CA THR A 25 25.80 -16.72 13.51
C THR A 25 24.45 -16.57 12.80
N SER A 26 23.94 -17.65 12.25
CA SER A 26 22.58 -17.67 11.68
C SER A 26 21.55 -17.89 12.80
N PRO A 27 20.42 -17.16 12.84
CA PRO A 27 20.05 -16.07 11.93
C PRO A 27 20.70 -14.74 12.31
N TYR A 28 21.02 -13.90 11.30
CA TYR A 28 21.44 -12.52 11.48
C TYR A 28 20.26 -11.58 11.34
N THR A 29 20.11 -10.60 12.24
CA THR A 29 19.08 -9.57 12.20
C THR A 29 19.69 -8.22 11.90
N TYR A 30 19.35 -7.63 10.76
CA TYR A 30 19.71 -6.26 10.42
C TYR A 30 18.70 -5.27 11.01
N THR A 31 19.20 -4.33 11.83
CA THR A 31 18.37 -3.26 12.38
C THR A 31 18.38 -2.05 11.46
N VAL A 32 17.23 -1.68 10.93
CA VAL A 32 17.07 -0.51 10.08
C VAL A 32 17.11 0.76 10.93
N THR A 33 18.09 1.64 10.66
CA THR A 33 18.27 2.91 11.39
C THR A 33 18.09 4.14 10.52
N GLN A 34 18.14 4.00 9.18
CA GLN A 34 17.93 5.10 8.25
C GLN A 34 16.47 5.48 8.12
N GLU A 35 16.21 6.78 8.01
CA GLU A 35 14.87 7.29 7.75
C GLU A 35 14.55 7.35 6.26
N LYS A 36 15.55 7.62 5.41
CA LYS A 36 15.34 7.69 3.95
C LYS A 36 14.99 6.31 3.40
N ALA A 37 13.93 6.23 2.62
CA ALA A 37 13.57 5.03 1.89
C ALA A 37 14.68 4.61 0.93
N GLU A 38 15.04 3.35 0.96
CA GLU A 38 16.11 2.77 0.15
C GLU A 38 15.72 1.35 -0.27
N LYS A 39 16.03 1.00 -1.51
CA LYS A 39 15.93 -0.37 -2.01
C LYS A 39 17.27 -1.05 -1.90
N CYS A 40 17.34 -2.12 -1.14
CA CYS A 40 18.58 -2.85 -0.90
C CYS A 40 18.38 -4.37 -0.98
N PHE A 41 19.50 -5.09 -0.97
CA PHE A 41 19.58 -6.54 -0.75
C PHE A 41 20.84 -6.85 0.02
N PHE A 42 20.97 -8.08 0.51
CA PHE A 42 22.13 -8.51 1.26
C PHE A 42 22.85 -9.63 0.54
N ASP A 43 24.16 -9.47 0.36
CA ASP A 43 25.03 -10.54 -0.07
C ASP A 43 25.62 -11.24 1.15
N VAL A 44 25.45 -12.56 1.21
CA VAL A 44 25.98 -13.41 2.28
C VAL A 44 27.11 -14.26 1.71
N THR A 45 28.31 -14.06 2.23
CA THR A 45 29.51 -14.80 1.80
C THR A 45 29.97 -15.72 2.95
N PRO A 46 29.93 -17.04 2.79
CA PRO A 46 30.54 -17.95 3.76
C PRO A 46 32.07 -17.89 3.67
N TYR A 47 32.73 -17.95 4.82
CA TYR A 47 34.21 -17.98 4.88
C TYR A 47 34.72 -18.72 6.13
N ILE A 48 35.95 -19.20 6.08
CA ILE A 48 36.68 -19.75 7.22
C ILE A 48 37.73 -18.77 7.64
N ASP A 49 38.48 -18.25 6.70
CA ASP A 49 39.54 -17.24 6.84
C ASP A 49 39.59 -16.36 5.58
N ASP A 50 40.57 -15.46 5.50
CA ASP A 50 40.68 -14.50 4.39
C ASP A 50 41.03 -15.15 3.04
N GLU A 51 41.65 -16.33 3.05
CA GLU A 51 42.05 -17.08 1.86
C GLU A 51 40.96 -18.04 1.39
N HIS A 52 40.05 -18.46 2.29
CA HIS A 52 39.01 -19.45 2.05
C HIS A 52 37.60 -18.80 2.16
N LYS A 53 37.23 -18.13 1.08
CA LYS A 53 35.89 -17.50 0.93
C LYS A 53 35.09 -18.20 -0.14
N GLY A 54 33.82 -18.47 0.16
CA GLY A 54 32.86 -18.98 -0.82
C GLY A 54 32.32 -17.90 -1.73
N LEU A 55 31.42 -18.27 -2.62
CA LEU A 55 30.70 -17.32 -3.45
C LEU A 55 29.60 -16.63 -2.66
N PRO A 56 29.39 -15.33 -2.87
CA PRO A 56 28.26 -14.63 -2.24
C PRO A 56 26.94 -15.13 -2.78
N THR A 57 25.95 -15.18 -1.91
CA THR A 57 24.55 -15.44 -2.27
C THR A 57 23.72 -14.21 -1.91
N ALA A 58 23.01 -13.67 -2.90
CA ALA A 58 22.17 -12.51 -2.72
C ALA A 58 20.79 -12.86 -2.13
N SER A 59 20.30 -12.04 -1.24
CA SER A 59 18.90 -12.07 -0.79
C SER A 59 17.96 -11.48 -1.85
N ASN A 60 16.67 -11.60 -1.64
CA ASN A 60 15.69 -10.79 -2.35
C ASN A 60 15.94 -9.30 -2.11
N LYS A 61 15.54 -8.45 -3.08
CA LYS A 61 15.53 -7.00 -2.92
C LYS A 61 14.37 -6.60 -2.03
N ILE A 62 14.61 -5.71 -1.08
CA ILE A 62 13.63 -5.18 -0.13
C ILE A 62 13.71 -3.66 -0.04
N MET A 63 12.61 -3.04 0.34
CA MET A 63 12.60 -1.64 0.75
C MET A 63 12.85 -1.55 2.25
N ILE A 64 13.72 -0.63 2.66
CA ILE A 64 14.02 -0.31 4.06
C ILE A 64 13.93 1.20 4.30
N GLY A 65 13.89 1.61 5.56
CA GLY A 65 13.73 3.01 5.96
C GLY A 65 12.27 3.36 6.25
N LYS A 66 11.97 4.65 6.24
CA LYS A 66 10.61 5.16 6.50
C LYS A 66 9.78 5.06 5.21
N PRO A 67 8.55 4.51 5.26
CA PRO A 67 7.64 4.54 4.13
C PRO A 67 7.33 5.95 3.66
N PHE A 68 7.04 6.10 2.39
CA PHE A 68 6.56 7.38 1.87
C PHE A 68 5.22 7.74 2.50
N GLU A 69 5.10 9.03 2.85
CA GLU A 69 3.84 9.60 3.34
C GLU A 69 3.01 10.14 2.16
N VAL A 70 1.72 10.28 2.38
CA VAL A 70 0.81 10.91 1.42
C VAL A 70 0.72 12.41 1.73
N PRO A 71 0.81 13.34 0.73
CA PRO A 71 0.79 13.05 -0.71
C PRO A 71 2.11 12.45 -1.24
N TYR A 72 1.99 11.37 -2.01
CA TYR A 72 3.09 10.76 -2.74
C TYR A 72 2.98 11.10 -4.23
N THR A 73 4.12 11.39 -4.87
CA THR A 73 4.19 11.64 -6.31
C THR A 73 5.40 10.93 -6.90
N ALA A 74 5.25 10.46 -8.14
CA ALA A 74 6.35 9.95 -8.96
C ALA A 74 6.18 10.48 -10.39
N THR A 75 7.21 11.18 -10.87
CA THR A 75 7.24 11.84 -12.19
C THR A 75 8.26 11.20 -13.12
N PHE A 76 9.02 10.21 -12.63
CA PHE A 76 10.09 9.52 -13.33
C PHE A 76 11.18 10.45 -13.92
N ASP A 77 11.32 11.64 -13.36
CA ASP A 77 12.30 12.65 -13.82
C ASP A 77 13.74 12.23 -13.54
N THR A 78 13.95 11.40 -12.51
CA THR A 78 15.28 11.03 -12.03
C THR A 78 15.48 9.53 -11.93
N ASN A 79 16.72 9.08 -12.16
CA ASN A 79 17.09 7.70 -11.96
C ASN A 79 16.90 7.23 -10.51
N ASP A 80 17.15 8.11 -9.53
CA ASP A 80 16.99 7.77 -8.10
C ASP A 80 15.54 7.43 -7.76
N GLU A 81 14.58 8.11 -8.37
CA GLU A 81 13.16 7.80 -8.22
C GLU A 81 12.82 6.43 -8.84
N VAL A 82 13.26 6.21 -10.08
CA VAL A 82 13.00 4.96 -10.80
C VAL A 82 13.59 3.73 -10.07
N LEU A 83 14.76 3.87 -9.48
CA LEU A 83 15.42 2.78 -8.74
C LEU A 83 14.61 2.29 -7.53
N LEU A 84 13.69 3.10 -7.00
CA LEU A 84 12.80 2.70 -5.90
C LEU A 84 11.66 1.78 -6.38
N PHE A 85 11.30 1.86 -7.66
CA PHE A 85 10.27 0.99 -8.23
C PHE A 85 10.76 -0.46 -8.39
N THR A 86 9.83 -1.39 -8.29
CA THR A 86 10.10 -2.80 -8.52
C THR A 86 9.38 -3.28 -9.77
N ILE A 87 10.10 -4.00 -10.62
CA ILE A 87 9.54 -4.63 -11.81
C ILE A 87 9.52 -6.14 -11.57
N GLU A 88 8.38 -6.77 -11.83
CA GLU A 88 8.26 -8.21 -11.88
C GLU A 88 7.90 -8.61 -13.31
N HIS A 89 8.81 -9.34 -13.94
CA HIS A 89 8.65 -9.88 -15.28
C HIS A 89 8.05 -11.28 -15.18
N ILE A 90 6.80 -11.43 -15.63
CA ILE A 90 6.06 -12.71 -15.61
C ILE A 90 5.85 -13.21 -17.04
N GLY A 91 5.78 -12.31 -18.01
CA GLY A 91 5.57 -12.62 -19.41
C GLY A 91 6.71 -13.37 -20.06
N ASP A 92 6.40 -14.09 -21.12
CA ASP A 92 7.40 -14.73 -21.99
C ASP A 92 7.84 -13.73 -23.07
N GLY A 93 9.13 -13.43 -23.13
CA GLY A 93 9.69 -12.65 -24.23
C GLY A 93 10.25 -11.29 -23.84
N ASN A 94 10.21 -10.35 -24.78
CA ASN A 94 10.92 -9.06 -24.67
C ASN A 94 10.01 -7.90 -24.20
N ALA A 95 8.79 -8.20 -23.73
CA ALA A 95 7.88 -7.20 -23.19
C ALA A 95 8.12 -7.06 -21.69
N TYR A 96 8.79 -6.03 -21.25
CA TYR A 96 9.02 -5.71 -19.86
C TYR A 96 8.97 -4.20 -19.62
N TRP A 97 8.67 -3.80 -18.41
CA TRP A 97 8.72 -2.40 -18.00
C TRP A 97 10.14 -1.88 -18.05
N ASP A 98 10.31 -0.71 -18.67
CA ASP A 98 11.57 0.00 -18.79
C ASP A 98 11.35 1.51 -18.60
N TRP A 99 12.41 2.21 -18.19
CA TRP A 99 12.39 3.66 -18.06
C TRP A 99 12.88 4.30 -19.36
N ASP A 100 12.06 5.18 -19.91
CA ASP A 100 12.50 6.02 -21.01
C ASP A 100 13.32 7.18 -20.46
N TYR A 101 14.63 7.05 -20.54
CA TYR A 101 15.59 8.03 -20.02
C TYR A 101 15.43 9.41 -20.67
N ASP A 102 15.13 9.48 -21.96
CA ASP A 102 15.05 10.73 -22.71
C ASP A 102 13.74 11.48 -22.45
N TYR A 103 12.64 10.74 -22.31
CA TYR A 103 11.29 11.29 -22.17
C TYR A 103 10.73 11.24 -20.75
N LYS A 104 11.44 10.60 -19.80
CA LYS A 104 11.11 10.61 -18.37
C LYS A 104 9.75 10.02 -18.03
N PHE A 105 9.45 8.84 -18.54
CA PHE A 105 8.27 8.04 -18.17
C PHE A 105 8.61 6.55 -18.14
N MET A 106 7.76 5.76 -17.54
CA MET A 106 7.85 4.29 -17.64
C MET A 106 7.12 3.81 -18.88
N LYS A 107 7.68 2.80 -19.54
CA LYS A 107 7.08 2.20 -20.73
C LYS A 107 7.20 0.68 -20.69
N ILE A 108 6.26 0.01 -21.35
CA ILE A 108 6.40 -1.37 -21.74
C ILE A 108 6.10 -1.47 -23.23
N TYR A 109 7.04 -2.03 -23.97
CA TYR A 109 6.98 -2.17 -25.42
C TYR A 109 6.95 -3.64 -25.81
N SER A 110 6.08 -4.01 -26.73
CA SER A 110 6.18 -5.22 -27.52
C SER A 110 5.27 -5.17 -28.72
N SER A 111 5.80 -5.55 -29.87
CA SER A 111 5.04 -5.77 -31.09
C SER A 111 4.83 -7.25 -31.42
N THR A 112 5.42 -8.17 -30.66
CA THR A 112 5.49 -9.60 -30.98
C THR A 112 5.17 -10.52 -29.80
N ALA A 113 5.13 -10.01 -28.58
CA ALA A 113 4.84 -10.81 -27.39
C ALA A 113 3.74 -10.18 -26.53
N PRO A 114 2.86 -11.00 -25.94
CA PRO A 114 1.93 -10.52 -24.93
C PRO A 114 2.66 -9.82 -23.78
N LYS A 115 2.02 -8.79 -23.23
CA LYS A 115 2.46 -8.14 -21.99
C LYS A 115 1.83 -8.86 -20.81
N ASN A 116 2.61 -9.12 -19.77
CA ASN A 116 2.16 -9.70 -18.52
C ASN A 116 3.14 -9.34 -17.40
N ASP A 117 3.38 -8.04 -17.22
CA ASP A 117 4.41 -7.56 -16.33
C ASP A 117 3.88 -6.50 -15.39
N TRP A 118 4.42 -6.48 -14.18
CA TRP A 118 4.06 -5.56 -13.13
C TRP A 118 5.14 -4.52 -12.87
N LEU A 119 4.69 -3.28 -12.61
CA LEU A 119 5.48 -2.19 -12.06
C LEU A 119 4.90 -1.80 -10.71
N PHE A 120 5.69 -1.91 -9.65
CA PHE A 120 5.26 -1.58 -8.29
C PHE A 120 5.92 -0.29 -7.82
N THR A 121 5.12 0.59 -7.20
CA THR A 121 5.64 1.75 -6.48
C THR A 121 6.55 1.33 -5.33
N PRO A 122 7.37 2.24 -4.77
CA PRO A 122 7.90 2.03 -3.44
C PRO A 122 6.78 1.95 -2.40
N PHE A 123 7.13 1.60 -1.19
CA PHE A 123 6.19 1.41 -0.08
C PHE A 123 5.64 2.75 0.45
N ILE A 124 4.32 2.82 0.63
CA ILE A 124 3.58 4.03 1.00
C ILE A 124 2.72 3.73 2.22
N ALA A 125 2.75 4.62 3.22
CA ALA A 125 1.91 4.49 4.41
C ALA A 125 0.48 4.98 4.15
N ILE A 126 -0.51 4.16 4.53
CA ILE A 126 -1.92 4.53 4.52
C ILE A 126 -2.57 4.28 5.87
N GLU A 127 -3.63 5.01 6.16
CA GLU A 127 -4.36 4.97 7.44
C GLU A 127 -5.79 4.45 7.23
N GLU A 128 -6.23 3.53 8.10
CA GLU A 128 -7.59 3.02 8.10
C GLU A 128 -8.63 4.13 8.11
N GLY A 129 -9.68 3.97 7.32
CA GLY A 129 -10.79 4.92 7.20
C GLY A 129 -10.46 6.18 6.42
N SER A 130 -9.24 6.35 5.93
CA SER A 130 -8.89 7.45 5.04
C SER A 130 -9.32 7.13 3.60
N ILE A 131 -9.81 8.16 2.90
CA ILE A 131 -10.15 8.07 1.49
C ILE A 131 -8.98 8.64 0.70
N TYR A 132 -8.45 7.83 -0.19
CA TYR A 132 -7.33 8.18 -1.06
C TYR A 132 -7.78 8.28 -2.50
N LYS A 133 -7.19 9.23 -3.23
CA LYS A 133 -7.30 9.34 -4.68
C LYS A 133 -5.95 9.01 -5.29
N LEU A 134 -5.92 7.96 -6.09
CA LEU A 134 -4.82 7.65 -6.98
C LEU A 134 -5.09 8.30 -8.34
N SER A 135 -4.13 9.05 -8.87
CA SER A 135 -4.15 9.54 -10.25
C SER A 135 -2.83 9.20 -10.94
N PHE A 136 -2.86 8.99 -12.23
CA PHE A 136 -1.71 8.67 -13.07
C PHE A 136 -2.03 8.99 -14.53
N ASP A 137 -1.01 9.25 -15.32
CA ASP A 137 -1.15 9.52 -16.74
C ASP A 137 -0.80 8.28 -17.56
N VAL A 138 -1.65 7.95 -18.51
CA VAL A 138 -1.44 6.84 -19.46
C VAL A 138 -1.47 7.35 -20.89
N ARG A 139 -0.62 6.75 -21.72
CA ARG A 139 -0.59 6.91 -23.16
C ARG A 139 -0.31 5.57 -23.80
N THR A 140 -0.84 5.35 -25.01
CA THR A 140 -0.62 4.09 -25.74
C THR A 140 -0.25 4.35 -27.20
N ILE A 141 0.34 3.35 -27.82
CA ILE A 141 0.35 3.19 -29.29
C ILE A 141 -0.39 1.90 -29.56
N GLY A 142 -1.60 2.04 -30.16
CA GLY A 142 -2.56 0.96 -30.27
C GLY A 142 -3.35 0.72 -29.00
N THR A 143 -4.21 -0.29 -29.02
CA THR A 143 -5.09 -0.65 -27.90
C THR A 143 -4.34 -1.52 -26.91
N GLU A 144 -4.13 -1.02 -25.72
CA GLU A 144 -3.47 -1.71 -24.62
C GLU A 144 -4.45 -2.08 -23.51
N LYS A 145 -4.06 -3.03 -22.67
CA LYS A 145 -4.81 -3.47 -21.50
C LYS A 145 -3.97 -3.30 -20.23
N TYR A 146 -4.63 -2.86 -19.17
CA TYR A 146 -3.99 -2.75 -17.87
C TYR A 146 -4.98 -2.87 -16.72
N GLU A 147 -4.48 -3.22 -15.56
CA GLU A 147 -5.19 -3.12 -14.27
C GLU A 147 -4.28 -2.46 -13.22
N VAL A 148 -4.88 -1.97 -12.14
CA VAL A 148 -4.15 -1.42 -11.01
C VAL A 148 -4.66 -2.03 -9.72
N LYS A 149 -3.75 -2.51 -8.89
CA LYS A 149 -4.05 -3.08 -7.57
C LYS A 149 -3.13 -2.51 -6.51
N TYR A 150 -3.45 -2.71 -5.24
CA TYR A 150 -2.46 -2.57 -4.19
C TYR A 150 -2.37 -3.82 -3.33
N GLY A 151 -1.23 -3.94 -2.65
CA GLY A 151 -0.93 -5.07 -1.79
C GLY A 151 0.15 -4.77 -0.77
N LEU A 152 0.56 -5.78 0.00
CA LEU A 152 1.51 -5.62 1.11
C LEU A 152 2.95 -5.96 0.75
N ALA A 153 3.20 -6.44 -0.46
CA ALA A 153 4.54 -6.71 -0.99
C ALA A 153 4.59 -6.36 -2.49
N PRO A 154 5.76 -6.01 -3.05
CA PRO A 154 5.92 -5.63 -4.46
C PRO A 154 6.06 -6.88 -5.35
N GLU A 155 5.04 -7.72 -5.36
CA GLU A 155 4.93 -8.94 -6.16
C GLU A 155 3.47 -9.18 -6.57
N ALA A 156 3.24 -9.76 -7.73
CA ALA A 156 1.90 -9.99 -8.30
C ALA A 156 0.99 -10.77 -7.37
N ALA A 157 1.54 -11.79 -6.68
CA ALA A 157 0.79 -12.64 -5.76
C ALA A 157 0.26 -11.88 -4.51
N ALA A 158 0.88 -10.75 -4.16
CA ALA A 158 0.48 -9.92 -3.02
C ALA A 158 -0.52 -8.83 -3.39
N MET A 159 -0.83 -8.60 -4.68
CA MET A 159 -1.76 -7.58 -5.17
C MET A 159 -3.20 -8.04 -5.02
N THR A 160 -3.78 -7.84 -3.83
CA THR A 160 -5.11 -8.37 -3.45
C THR A 160 -6.24 -7.37 -3.56
N GLU A 161 -5.96 -6.08 -3.52
CA GLU A 161 -6.99 -5.03 -3.49
C GLU A 161 -7.08 -4.34 -4.86
N GLN A 162 -8.20 -4.54 -5.55
CA GLN A 162 -8.44 -3.96 -6.88
C GLN A 162 -8.70 -2.46 -6.80
N LEU A 163 -7.99 -1.67 -7.59
CA LEU A 163 -8.21 -0.22 -7.77
C LEU A 163 -8.81 0.09 -9.14
N VAL A 164 -8.21 -0.41 -10.19
CA VAL A 164 -8.72 -0.28 -11.56
C VAL A 164 -8.86 -1.68 -12.13
N GLU A 165 -10.07 -2.04 -12.52
CA GLU A 165 -10.37 -3.30 -13.19
C GLU A 165 -9.59 -3.41 -14.51
N ASP A 166 -9.44 -4.64 -15.00
CA ASP A 166 -8.81 -4.91 -16.30
C ASP A 166 -9.48 -4.10 -17.42
N THR A 167 -8.80 -3.08 -17.90
CA THR A 167 -9.37 -2.01 -18.74
C THR A 167 -8.59 -1.86 -20.04
N GLU A 168 -9.28 -1.84 -21.16
CA GLU A 168 -8.71 -1.45 -22.44
C GLU A 168 -8.54 0.06 -22.53
N VAL A 169 -7.42 0.50 -23.10
CA VAL A 169 -7.08 1.90 -23.34
C VAL A 169 -6.45 2.07 -24.71
N ASP A 170 -6.92 3.09 -25.43
CA ASP A 170 -6.37 3.51 -26.73
C ASP A 170 -6.35 5.04 -26.71
N THR A 171 -5.15 5.62 -26.48
CA THR A 171 -4.96 7.06 -26.38
C THR A 171 -3.54 7.44 -26.81
N ASP A 172 -3.41 8.19 -27.89
CA ASP A 172 -2.15 8.63 -28.48
C ASP A 172 -1.51 9.83 -27.75
N GLN A 173 -2.24 10.42 -26.81
CA GLN A 173 -1.78 11.47 -25.91
C GLN A 173 -1.90 11.01 -24.46
N PHE A 174 -1.05 11.56 -23.59
CA PHE A 174 -1.19 11.32 -22.16
C PHE A 174 -2.55 11.79 -21.67
N ALA A 175 -3.27 10.87 -21.01
CA ALA A 175 -4.57 11.12 -20.42
C ALA A 175 -4.57 10.70 -18.97
N THR A 176 -4.95 11.61 -18.08
CA THR A 176 -5.03 11.34 -16.65
C THR A 176 -6.17 10.38 -16.34
N ARG A 177 -5.87 9.34 -15.58
CA ARG A 177 -6.83 8.41 -14.96
C ARG A 177 -6.83 8.64 -13.47
N SER A 178 -7.97 8.42 -12.84
CA SER A 178 -8.04 8.49 -11.38
C SER A 178 -9.07 7.55 -10.81
N VAL A 179 -8.81 7.06 -9.59
CA VAL A 179 -9.69 6.23 -8.80
C VAL A 179 -9.61 6.62 -7.34
N GLU A 180 -10.74 6.55 -6.64
CA GLU A 180 -10.78 6.74 -5.20
C GLU A 180 -10.99 5.40 -4.50
N PHE A 181 -10.34 5.20 -3.36
CA PHE A 181 -10.52 4.03 -2.52
C PHE A 181 -10.47 4.40 -1.03
N THR A 182 -11.11 3.60 -0.22
CA THR A 182 -11.04 3.74 1.24
C THR A 182 -10.11 2.68 1.79
N ALA A 183 -9.13 3.10 2.58
CA ALA A 183 -8.25 2.17 3.28
C ALA A 183 -9.03 1.40 4.36
N ASN A 184 -9.05 0.08 4.25
CA ASN A 184 -9.73 -0.82 5.20
C ASN A 184 -8.89 -1.15 6.43
N LYS A 185 -7.62 -0.77 6.44
CA LYS A 185 -6.66 -0.93 7.55
C LYS A 185 -5.53 0.09 7.45
N THR A 186 -4.89 0.39 8.58
CA THR A 186 -3.60 1.09 8.58
C THR A 186 -2.51 0.13 8.16
N ALA A 187 -1.79 0.44 7.10
CA ALA A 187 -0.79 -0.43 6.51
C ALA A 187 0.27 0.34 5.74
N VAL A 188 1.35 -0.35 5.41
CA VAL A 188 2.30 0.04 4.37
C VAL A 188 1.98 -0.78 3.14
N ILE A 189 1.71 -0.11 2.02
CA ILE A 189 1.26 -0.73 0.78
C ILE A 189 2.20 -0.44 -0.39
N TYR A 190 2.08 -1.25 -1.42
CA TYR A 190 2.63 -1.03 -2.74
C TYR A 190 1.49 -0.95 -3.74
N ILE A 191 1.56 -0.03 -4.70
CA ILE A 191 0.59 0.06 -5.80
C ILE A 191 1.25 -0.59 -7.02
N GLY A 192 0.58 -1.57 -7.60
CA GLY A 192 1.03 -2.31 -8.78
C GLY A 192 0.24 -1.92 -10.03
N PHE A 193 0.96 -1.59 -11.09
CA PHE A 193 0.44 -1.37 -12.43
C PHE A 193 0.77 -2.59 -13.28
N HIS A 194 -0.24 -3.32 -13.71
CA HIS A 194 -0.12 -4.52 -14.50
C HIS A 194 -0.45 -4.23 -15.97
N ALA A 195 0.54 -4.32 -16.83
CA ALA A 195 0.31 -4.32 -18.27
C ALA A 195 0.02 -5.76 -18.72
N ASN A 196 -1.18 -6.02 -19.22
CA ASN A 196 -1.66 -7.38 -19.50
C ASN A 196 -2.28 -7.52 -20.89
N THR A 197 -1.78 -6.78 -21.87
CA THR A 197 -2.22 -6.85 -23.25
C THR A 197 -1.85 -8.18 -23.88
N THR A 198 -2.83 -9.02 -24.18
CA THR A 198 -2.63 -10.33 -24.80
C THR A 198 -2.67 -10.29 -26.34
N ASN A 199 -3.36 -9.29 -26.92
CA ASN A 199 -3.48 -9.14 -28.36
C ASN A 199 -2.36 -8.26 -28.92
N VAL A 200 -1.30 -8.89 -29.41
CA VAL A 200 -0.11 -8.22 -29.94
C VAL A 200 -0.33 -7.51 -31.29
N GLU A 201 -1.42 -7.82 -32.01
CA GLU A 201 -1.74 -7.14 -33.28
C GLU A 201 -2.31 -5.73 -33.08
N LYS A 202 -2.83 -5.44 -31.89
CA LYS A 202 -3.52 -4.18 -31.56
C LYS A 202 -2.68 -3.24 -30.71
N GLY A 203 -1.86 -3.77 -29.82
CA GLY A 203 -1.10 -2.98 -28.86
C GLY A 203 0.41 -3.03 -29.12
N MET A 204 1.08 -1.90 -29.07
CA MET A 204 2.54 -1.80 -29.22
C MET A 204 3.21 -1.25 -27.96
N ASN A 205 2.75 -0.10 -27.48
CA ASN A 205 3.37 0.58 -26.35
C ASN A 205 2.32 1.00 -25.34
N PHE A 206 2.62 0.76 -24.08
CA PHE A 206 1.93 1.38 -22.95
C PHE A 206 2.92 2.25 -22.16
N TYR A 207 2.54 3.49 -21.90
CA TYR A 207 3.33 4.47 -21.18
C TYR A 207 2.59 4.90 -19.91
N LEU A 208 3.34 5.07 -18.84
CA LEU A 208 2.84 5.47 -17.52
C LEU A 208 3.69 6.61 -16.98
N ASP A 209 3.04 7.65 -16.47
CA ASP A 209 3.68 8.83 -15.91
C ASP A 209 2.84 9.46 -14.79
N ASN A 210 3.43 10.42 -14.08
CA ASN A 210 2.74 11.31 -13.12
C ASN A 210 1.85 10.57 -12.11
N ILE A 211 2.38 9.53 -11.47
CA ILE A 211 1.65 8.81 -10.42
C ILE A 211 1.51 9.73 -9.20
N ARG A 212 0.30 9.86 -8.68
CA ARG A 212 0.02 10.66 -7.48
C ARG A 212 -1.00 9.96 -6.60
N LEU A 213 -0.68 9.84 -5.33
CA LEU A 213 -1.60 9.36 -4.29
C LEU A 213 -1.85 10.49 -3.29
N GLU A 214 -3.11 10.88 -3.10
CA GLU A 214 -3.52 11.94 -2.20
C GLU A 214 -4.58 11.44 -1.22
N LYS A 215 -4.54 11.92 0.01
CA LYS A 215 -5.63 11.76 0.97
C LYS A 215 -6.67 12.84 0.70
N VAL A 216 -7.85 12.46 0.23
CA VAL A 216 -8.93 13.40 -0.16
C VAL A 216 -10.03 13.48 0.89
N GLY A 217 -10.04 12.56 1.85
CA GLY A 217 -11.03 12.56 2.92
C GLY A 217 -10.78 11.48 3.95
N THR A 218 -11.70 11.37 4.87
CA THR A 218 -11.80 10.26 5.82
C THR A 218 -13.23 9.80 5.88
N THR A 219 -13.45 8.49 6.00
CA THR A 219 -14.78 8.01 6.36
C THR A 219 -15.07 8.51 7.78
N ALA A 220 -16.29 8.94 8.03
CA ALA A 220 -16.71 9.43 9.35
C ALA A 220 -16.45 8.42 10.50
N ILE A 221 -16.04 7.19 10.16
CA ILE A 221 -15.79 6.08 11.07
C ILE A 221 -14.33 6.03 11.52
N GLY A 222 -13.36 6.47 10.70
CA GLY A 222 -11.92 6.42 11.03
C GLY A 222 -11.46 7.47 12.03
N CYS A 223 -12.25 8.51 12.26
CA CYS A 223 -11.90 9.65 13.11
C CYS A 223 -12.82 9.83 14.32
N ILE A 224 -13.43 8.78 14.85
CA ILE A 224 -14.07 8.88 16.15
C ILE A 224 -13.00 8.57 17.19
N PRO A 225 -12.43 9.58 17.87
CA PRO A 225 -11.58 9.31 19.00
C PRO A 225 -12.40 8.47 20.00
N THR A 226 -11.91 7.31 20.35
CA THR A 226 -12.52 6.41 21.33
C THR A 226 -12.49 6.99 22.76
N THR A 227 -12.32 8.29 22.92
CA THR A 227 -11.83 8.89 24.18
C THR A 227 -12.79 9.78 24.93
N THR A 228 -14.04 9.95 24.52
CA THR A 228 -14.98 10.63 25.40
C THR A 228 -16.29 9.86 25.48
N ILE A 229 -16.38 8.96 26.45
CA ILE A 229 -17.67 8.38 26.86
C ILE A 229 -18.42 9.52 27.59
N ASP A 230 -19.62 9.88 27.11
CA ASP A 230 -20.47 10.77 27.88
C ASP A 230 -20.86 10.03 29.16
N ALA A 231 -20.39 10.54 30.30
CA ALA A 231 -20.66 9.94 31.62
C ALA A 231 -22.16 9.81 31.92
N ASN A 232 -23.00 10.56 31.19
CA ASN A 232 -24.46 10.48 31.30
C ASN A 232 -25.11 9.39 30.44
N LEU A 233 -24.30 8.59 29.69
CA LEU A 233 -24.78 7.47 28.88
C LEU A 233 -24.21 6.12 29.38
N ARG A 234 -25.08 5.13 29.48
CA ARG A 234 -24.71 3.74 29.78
C ARG A 234 -25.23 2.80 28.70
N ILE A 235 -24.34 2.09 28.04
CA ILE A 235 -24.69 1.06 27.06
C ILE A 235 -24.97 -0.24 27.78
N ALA A 236 -26.19 -0.75 27.68
CA ALA A 236 -26.61 -2.00 28.26
C ALA A 236 -27.94 -2.48 27.64
N ASP A 237 -28.28 -3.74 27.86
CA ASP A 237 -29.62 -4.34 27.61
C ASP A 237 -30.14 -4.14 26.17
N GLY A 238 -29.26 -4.28 25.17
CA GLY A 238 -29.68 -4.10 23.77
C GLY A 238 -29.96 -2.65 23.38
N GLY A 239 -29.31 -1.68 24.04
CA GLY A 239 -29.50 -0.27 23.78
C GLY A 239 -28.66 0.62 24.67
N PHE A 240 -29.23 1.73 25.14
CA PHE A 240 -28.57 2.65 26.06
C PHE A 240 -29.54 3.30 27.03
N TYR A 241 -29.02 3.70 28.19
CA TYR A 241 -29.70 4.53 29.20
C TYR A 241 -29.12 5.92 29.19
N VAL A 242 -29.98 6.95 29.40
CA VAL A 242 -29.58 8.27 29.82
C VAL A 242 -29.72 8.32 31.34
N LEU A 243 -28.65 8.70 32.07
CA LEU A 243 -28.59 8.54 33.52
C LEU A 243 -29.23 9.73 34.27
N ASP A 244 -28.52 10.83 34.39
CA ASP A 244 -28.81 11.86 35.41
C ASP A 244 -29.51 13.12 34.87
N ARG A 245 -29.44 13.36 33.57
CA ARG A 245 -30.00 14.57 32.92
C ARG A 245 -30.50 14.28 31.52
N ASP A 246 -31.54 14.96 31.08
CA ASP A 246 -32.04 14.92 29.74
C ASP A 246 -30.92 15.23 28.75
N THR A 247 -30.75 14.38 27.75
CA THR A 247 -29.63 14.46 26.82
C THR A 247 -30.12 14.28 25.37
N HIS A 248 -29.74 15.21 24.50
CA HIS A 248 -29.94 15.03 23.08
C HIS A 248 -28.96 13.98 22.56
N VAL A 249 -29.49 12.89 22.02
CA VAL A 249 -28.71 11.77 21.51
C VAL A 249 -29.04 11.57 20.02
N SER A 250 -28.01 11.56 19.18
CA SER A 250 -28.09 11.17 17.80
C SER A 250 -27.40 9.81 17.60
N VAL A 251 -28.09 8.84 17.02
CA VAL A 251 -27.58 7.51 16.73
C VAL A 251 -27.67 7.27 15.23
N ALA A 252 -26.54 6.96 14.62
CA ALA A 252 -26.46 6.59 13.21
C ALA A 252 -25.86 5.19 13.05
N ARG A 253 -26.21 4.50 11.99
CA ARG A 253 -25.51 3.30 11.54
C ARG A 253 -24.14 3.70 10.95
N ILE A 254 -23.27 2.73 10.78
CA ILE A 254 -21.93 2.95 10.18
C ILE A 254 -22.00 3.41 8.72
N ASP A 255 -23.11 3.18 8.02
CA ASP A 255 -23.37 3.67 6.66
C ASP A 255 -23.85 5.14 6.63
N GLY A 256 -23.91 5.81 7.80
CA GLY A 256 -24.38 7.20 7.95
C GLY A 256 -25.88 7.34 8.12
N THR A 257 -26.67 6.28 8.00
CA THR A 257 -28.14 6.34 8.17
C THR A 257 -28.50 6.68 9.63
N THR A 258 -29.19 7.79 9.85
CA THR A 258 -29.69 8.19 11.18
C THR A 258 -30.80 7.24 11.63
N VAL A 259 -30.62 6.59 12.78
CA VAL A 259 -31.58 5.70 13.43
C VAL A 259 -32.42 6.46 14.46
N LEU A 260 -31.79 7.39 15.15
CA LEU A 260 -32.41 8.20 16.19
C LEU A 260 -31.75 9.58 16.26
N SER A 261 -32.55 10.63 16.43
CA SER A 261 -32.03 11.96 16.80
C SER A 261 -33.12 12.69 17.61
N ARG A 262 -33.00 12.66 18.95
CA ARG A 262 -33.94 13.28 19.85
C ARG A 262 -33.35 13.48 21.25
N THR A 263 -34.02 14.30 22.06
CA THR A 263 -33.76 14.37 23.51
C THR A 263 -34.38 13.14 24.19
N VAL A 264 -33.57 12.45 24.99
CA VAL A 264 -33.95 11.30 25.81
C VAL A 264 -33.91 11.77 27.28
N GLN A 265 -34.98 11.47 28.02
CA GLN A 265 -35.11 11.90 29.42
C GLN A 265 -34.19 11.11 30.33
N ALA A 266 -33.79 11.71 31.45
CA ALA A 266 -33.05 11.03 32.50
C ALA A 266 -33.80 9.80 32.99
N GLY A 267 -33.05 8.69 33.16
CA GLY A 267 -33.57 7.37 33.54
C GLY A 267 -34.19 6.57 32.38
N GLN A 268 -34.35 7.13 31.21
CA GLN A 268 -34.98 6.44 30.09
C GLN A 268 -34.01 5.48 29.39
N HIS A 269 -34.51 4.29 29.07
CA HIS A 269 -33.85 3.33 28.19
C HIS A 269 -34.32 3.46 26.72
N VAL A 270 -33.39 3.37 25.81
CA VAL A 270 -33.65 3.34 24.35
C VAL A 270 -33.11 2.04 23.78
N SER A 271 -33.98 1.18 23.29
CA SER A 271 -33.57 -0.05 22.62
C SER A 271 -33.10 0.23 21.19
N LEU A 272 -32.05 -0.46 20.77
CA LEU A 272 -31.53 -0.44 19.41
C LEU A 272 -31.45 -1.88 18.88
N PRO A 273 -31.73 -2.12 17.61
CA PRO A 273 -31.46 -3.40 17.00
C PRO A 273 -29.98 -3.81 17.12
N LYS A 274 -29.68 -5.10 17.06
CA LYS A 274 -28.28 -5.56 17.03
C LYS A 274 -27.54 -4.91 15.87
N GLY A 275 -26.34 -4.41 16.15
CA GLY A 275 -25.55 -3.73 15.12
C GLY A 275 -24.47 -2.81 15.67
N ASN A 276 -23.74 -2.19 14.73
CA ASN A 276 -22.73 -1.19 15.02
C ASN A 276 -23.31 0.20 14.77
N TYR A 277 -23.14 1.09 15.75
CA TYR A 277 -23.69 2.45 15.73
C TYR A 277 -22.64 3.47 16.12
N ILE A 278 -22.88 4.70 15.68
CA ILE A 278 -22.22 5.90 16.15
C ILE A 278 -23.23 6.69 16.95
N MET A 279 -22.93 6.92 18.22
CA MET A 279 -23.73 7.74 19.11
C MET A 279 -23.05 9.08 19.33
N ARG A 280 -23.82 10.16 19.20
CA ARG A 280 -23.37 11.54 19.45
C ARG A 280 -24.23 12.20 20.48
N THR A 281 -23.61 12.93 21.41
CA THR A 281 -24.22 13.91 22.32
C THR A 281 -23.52 15.25 22.10
N ALA A 282 -23.94 16.29 22.88
CA ALA A 282 -23.24 17.56 22.86
C ALA A 282 -21.77 17.45 23.32
N ASN A 283 -21.46 16.44 24.15
CA ASN A 283 -20.16 16.32 24.84
C ASN A 283 -19.29 15.16 24.31
N ALA A 284 -19.86 14.24 23.53
CA ALA A 284 -19.15 13.03 23.14
C ALA A 284 -19.65 12.45 21.82
N THR A 285 -18.74 11.74 21.13
CA THR A 285 -19.07 10.85 20.03
C THR A 285 -18.40 9.51 20.29
N GLN A 286 -19.15 8.41 20.23
CA GLN A 286 -18.62 7.09 20.51
C GLN A 286 -19.18 6.04 19.57
N LYS A 287 -18.38 5.00 19.29
CA LYS A 287 -18.83 3.77 18.60
C LYS A 287 -19.48 2.84 19.63
N VAL A 288 -20.63 2.32 19.30
CA VAL A 288 -21.42 1.42 20.15
C VAL A 288 -21.73 0.14 19.40
N VAL A 289 -21.50 -1.00 20.04
CA VAL A 289 -21.88 -2.32 19.54
C VAL A 289 -23.04 -2.82 20.39
N VAL A 290 -24.22 -2.97 19.78
CA VAL A 290 -25.39 -3.58 20.40
C VAL A 290 -25.41 -5.05 20.00
N LYS A 291 -25.28 -5.94 21.01
CA LYS A 291 -25.17 -7.39 20.85
C LYS A 291 -26.53 -8.10 20.85
#